data_c42a1fb90e7451eb789f97048c8976e8
#
_entry.id   c42a1fb90e7451eb789f97048c8976e8
#
_cell.length_a   1.000
_cell.length_b   1.000
_cell.length_c   1.000
_cell.angle_alpha   90.00
_cell.angle_beta   90.00
_cell.angle_gamma   90.00
#
_symmetry.space_group_name_H-M   'P 1'
#
loop_
_entity.id
_entity.type
_entity.pdbx_description
1 polymer ?
#
loop_
_entity_poly.entity_id
_entity_poly.type
_entity_poly.pdbx_seq_one_letter_code
_entity_poly.pdbx_strand_id
1 'polypeptide(L)'
;MISDGANWQPLTNFHSTVKPLALMRYLVRLSKTPTGGVVLDPFMGSGTTGMACVLEGRSFIGIEREAEYMEIARRRIAACEPEPATLRLPLAAG
;
A
#
# COMPACT_ATOMS: atom_id res chain seq x y z
N MET A 1 7.90 14.15 9.88
CA MET A 1 7.86 14.81 9.41
C MET A 1 8.19 15.81 9.66
N ILE A 2 8.61 16.40 9.68
CA ILE A 2 8.80 17.16 9.80
C ILE A 2 9.25 18.11 9.58
N SER A 3 9.77 18.68 9.55
CA SER A 3 10.28 19.59 9.03
C SER A 3 10.69 20.63 9.79
N ASP A 4 11.22 21.65 9.48
CA ASP A 4 11.53 22.71 10.31
C ASP A 4 10.28 23.41 10.67
N GLY A 5 10.22 24.13 11.71
CA GLY A 5 9.01 24.71 12.19
C GLY A 5 8.37 25.65 11.21
N ALA A 6 9.14 26.37 10.48
CA ALA A 6 8.58 27.37 9.59
C ALA A 6 7.85 26.79 8.43
N ASN A 7 8.34 25.68 7.95
CA ASN A 7 7.74 25.04 6.76
C ASN A 7 6.93 23.83 7.08
N TRP A 8 6.75 23.58 8.33
CA TRP A 8 6.06 22.37 8.72
C TRP A 8 4.63 22.41 8.27
N GLN A 9 4.21 21.36 7.57
CA GLN A 9 2.85 21.27 7.08
C GLN A 9 2.00 20.48 8.03
N PRO A 10 0.76 20.89 8.22
CA PRO A 10 -0.13 20.12 9.06
C PRO A 10 -0.25 18.69 8.54
N LEU A 11 -0.44 17.77 9.43
CA LEU A 11 -0.57 16.38 9.04
C LEU A 11 -1.76 16.14 8.13
N THR A 12 -2.76 17.00 8.20
CA THR A 12 -3.91 16.85 7.32
C THR A 12 -3.51 16.95 5.85
N ASN A 13 -2.49 17.74 5.54
CA ASN A 13 -2.06 17.82 4.16
C ASN A 13 -1.39 16.55 3.70
N PHE A 14 -0.88 15.80 4.63
CA PHE A 14 -0.22 14.58 4.32
C PHE A 14 -1.19 13.53 3.78
N HIS A 15 -2.42 13.60 4.20
CA HIS A 15 -3.43 12.65 3.75
C HIS A 15 -3.76 12.79 2.27
N SER A 16 -3.48 13.94 1.69
CA SER A 16 -3.74 14.11 0.27
C SER A 16 -2.65 13.49 -0.58
N THR A 17 -1.56 13.06 0.04
CA THR A 17 -0.44 12.49 -0.69
C THR A 17 -0.64 10.99 -0.79
N VAL A 18 -0.83 10.53 -2.01
CA VAL A 18 -1.03 9.10 -2.26
C VAL A 18 0.28 8.48 -2.67
N LYS A 19 0.64 7.37 -2.07
CA LYS A 19 1.86 6.66 -2.42
C LYS A 19 1.77 6.12 -3.84
N PRO A 20 2.85 6.16 -4.60
CA PRO A 20 2.83 5.60 -5.95
C PRO A 20 2.59 4.11 -5.91
N LEU A 21 1.60 3.66 -6.64
CA LEU A 21 1.23 2.25 -6.65
C LEU A 21 2.38 1.36 -7.14
N ALA A 22 3.05 1.79 -8.18
CA ALA A 22 4.15 0.99 -8.73
C ALA A 22 5.26 0.78 -7.71
N LEU A 23 5.57 1.81 -6.94
CA LEU A 23 6.58 1.69 -5.89
C LEU A 23 6.13 0.71 -4.83
N MET A 24 4.87 0.81 -4.42
CA MET A 24 4.37 -0.08 -3.38
C MET A 24 4.35 -1.53 -3.86
N ARG A 25 4.03 -1.74 -5.13
CA ARG A 25 4.07 -3.08 -5.69
C ARG A 25 5.48 -3.65 -5.64
N TYR A 26 6.46 -2.82 -5.95
CA TYR A 26 7.85 -3.25 -5.90
C TYR A 26 8.26 -3.63 -4.48
N LEU A 27 7.91 -2.80 -3.51
CA LEU A 27 8.24 -3.07 -2.11
C LEU A 27 7.52 -4.31 -1.59
N VAL A 28 6.28 -4.51 -1.98
CA VAL A 28 5.53 -5.70 -1.59
C VAL A 28 6.22 -6.96 -2.11
N ARG A 29 6.69 -6.91 -3.36
CA ARG A 29 7.42 -8.06 -3.90
C ARG A 29 8.74 -8.30 -3.19
N LEU A 30 9.47 -7.22 -2.91
CA LEU A 30 10.74 -7.34 -2.21
C LEU A 30 10.60 -7.96 -0.83
N SER A 31 9.50 -7.68 -0.16
CA SER A 31 9.31 -8.15 1.20
C SER A 31 8.75 -9.55 1.29
N LYS A 32 8.56 -10.21 0.16
CA LYS A 32 7.97 -11.53 0.17
C LYS A 32 8.94 -12.54 0.77
N THR A 33 8.43 -13.34 1.69
CA THR A 33 9.21 -14.43 2.28
C THR A 33 8.91 -15.71 1.52
N PRO A 34 9.69 -16.77 1.74
CA PRO A 34 9.43 -18.05 1.06
C PRO A 34 8.02 -18.58 1.29
N THR A 35 7.44 -18.30 2.44
CA THR A 35 6.09 -18.76 2.74
C THR A 35 5.03 -17.72 2.42
N GLY A 36 5.43 -16.61 1.82
CA GLY A 36 4.51 -15.54 1.46
C GLY A 36 4.45 -14.44 2.49
N GLY A 37 3.91 -14.77 3.63
CA GLY A 37 3.78 -13.81 4.71
C GLY A 37 2.63 -12.85 4.49
N VAL A 38 2.37 -12.03 5.49
CA VAL A 38 1.30 -11.03 5.47
C VAL A 38 1.93 -9.66 5.55
N VAL A 39 1.44 -8.75 4.72
CA VAL A 39 1.89 -7.37 4.78
C VAL A 39 0.99 -6.61 5.74
N LEU A 40 1.59 -5.91 6.67
CA LEU A 40 0.85 -5.11 7.63
C LEU A 40 1.18 -3.64 7.39
N ASP A 41 0.16 -2.83 7.20
CA ASP A 41 0.33 -1.39 7.07
C ASP A 41 -0.53 -0.71 8.13
N PRO A 42 0.08 -0.25 9.22
CA PRO A 42 -0.69 0.35 10.31
C PRO A 42 -1.16 1.78 10.00
N PHE A 43 -0.74 2.33 8.87
CA PHE A 43 -1.16 3.67 8.45
C PHE A 43 -1.59 3.60 7.00
N MET A 44 -2.62 2.83 6.76
CA MET A 44 -2.97 2.46 5.40
C MET A 44 -3.53 3.62 4.55
N GLY A 45 -4.09 4.64 5.18
CA GLY A 45 -4.60 5.78 4.44
C GLY A 45 -5.62 5.37 3.40
N SER A 46 -5.40 5.77 2.17
CA SER A 46 -6.34 5.47 1.08
C SER A 46 -6.14 4.07 0.50
N GLY A 47 -5.24 3.28 1.06
CA GLY A 47 -5.17 1.86 0.73
C GLY A 47 -4.25 1.46 -0.41
N THR A 48 -3.30 2.30 -0.80
CA THR A 48 -2.42 1.96 -1.91
C THR A 48 -1.61 0.69 -1.64
N THR A 49 -1.14 0.51 -0.40
CA THR A 49 -0.40 -0.70 -0.06
C THR A 49 -1.28 -1.94 -0.21
N GLY A 50 -2.53 -1.84 0.21
CA GLY A 50 -3.47 -2.95 0.06
C GLY A 50 -3.75 -3.27 -1.40
N MET A 51 -3.88 -2.24 -2.23
CA MET A 51 -4.04 -2.44 -3.67
C MET A 51 -2.84 -3.18 -4.24
N ALA A 52 -1.64 -2.74 -3.84
CA ALA A 52 -0.42 -3.39 -4.30
C ALA A 52 -0.40 -4.85 -3.90
N CYS A 53 -0.81 -5.14 -2.67
CA CYS A 53 -0.83 -6.52 -2.19
C CYS A 53 -1.81 -7.37 -2.98
N VAL A 54 -3.00 -6.85 -3.27
CA VAL A 54 -3.95 -7.60 -4.07
C VAL A 54 -3.37 -7.89 -5.45
N LEU A 55 -2.81 -6.88 -6.08
CA LEU A 55 -2.25 -7.05 -7.42
C LEU A 55 -1.10 -8.06 -7.44
N GLU A 56 -0.33 -8.09 -6.38
CA GLU A 56 0.80 -9.01 -6.28
C GLU A 56 0.45 -10.34 -5.63
N GLY A 57 -0.80 -10.52 -5.27
CA GLY A 57 -1.22 -11.79 -4.69
C GLY A 57 -0.74 -12.03 -3.28
N ARG A 58 -0.61 -10.97 -2.49
CA ARG A 58 -0.15 -11.07 -1.11
C ARG A 58 -1.29 -10.80 -0.15
N SER A 59 -1.24 -11.47 1.00
CA SER A 59 -2.19 -11.18 2.08
C SER A 59 -1.85 -9.84 2.72
N PHE A 60 -2.89 -9.14 3.17
CA PHE A 60 -2.71 -7.78 3.64
C PHE A 60 -3.59 -7.51 4.87
N ILE A 61 -3.04 -6.81 5.83
CA ILE A 61 -3.79 -6.30 6.95
C ILE A 61 -3.49 -4.81 7.02
N GLY A 62 -4.53 -4.00 6.85
CA GLY A 62 -4.39 -2.55 6.93
C GLY A 62 -5.12 -2.01 8.13
N ILE A 63 -4.55 -0.98 8.72
CA ILE A 63 -5.15 -0.30 9.85
C ILE A 63 -5.26 1.16 9.50
N GLU A 64 -6.44 1.72 9.68
CA GLU A 64 -6.66 3.12 9.42
C GLU A 64 -7.58 3.68 10.49
N ARG A 65 -7.17 4.77 11.09
CA ARG A 65 -7.89 5.37 12.19
C ARG A 65 -9.07 6.22 11.74
N GLU A 66 -8.96 6.83 10.55
CA GLU A 66 -9.99 7.71 10.04
C GLU A 66 -11.03 6.91 9.27
N ALA A 67 -12.27 6.96 9.74
CA ALA A 67 -13.33 6.17 9.11
C ALA A 67 -13.51 6.50 7.63
N GLU A 68 -13.34 7.76 7.27
CA GLU A 68 -13.45 8.21 5.90
C GLU A 68 -12.41 7.56 5.01
N TYR A 69 -11.18 7.52 5.48
CA TYR A 69 -10.10 6.89 4.72
C TYR A 69 -10.23 5.38 4.71
N MET A 70 -10.74 4.81 5.78
CA MET A 70 -10.99 3.37 5.81
C MET A 70 -11.97 2.98 4.71
N GLU A 71 -13.02 3.77 4.52
CA GLU A 71 -14.00 3.46 3.50
C GLU A 71 -13.42 3.62 2.09
N ILE A 72 -12.62 4.66 1.88
CA ILE A 72 -11.96 4.85 0.61
C ILE A 72 -11.02 3.69 0.32
N ALA A 73 -10.24 3.30 1.31
CA ALA A 73 -9.30 2.18 1.16
C ALA A 73 -10.05 0.90 0.82
N ARG A 74 -11.14 0.63 1.52
CA ARG A 74 -11.91 -0.58 1.29
C ARG A 74 -12.40 -0.65 -0.14
N ARG A 75 -12.90 0.45 -0.66
CA ARG A 75 -13.40 0.50 -2.03
C ARG A 75 -12.31 0.32 -3.05
N ARG A 76 -11.18 1.00 -2.83
CA ARG A 76 -10.07 0.92 -3.77
C ARG A 76 -9.47 -0.48 -3.81
N ILE A 77 -9.33 -1.10 -2.64
CA ILE A 77 -8.77 -2.44 -2.57
C ILE A 77 -9.73 -3.45 -3.16
N ALA A 78 -11.01 -3.29 -2.88
CA ALA A 78 -12.02 -4.21 -3.41
C ALA A 78 -12.14 -4.15 -4.92
N ALA A 79 -11.78 -3.02 -5.52
CA ALA A 79 -11.85 -2.88 -6.97
C ALA A 79 -10.66 -3.52 -7.68
N CYS A 80 -9.64 -3.93 -6.94
CA CYS A 80 -8.47 -4.57 -7.54
C CYS A 80 -8.69 -6.06 -7.68
N GLU A 81 -8.06 -6.62 -8.71
CA GLU A 81 -8.05 -8.06 -8.89
C GLU A 81 -6.61 -8.51 -9.02
N PRO A 82 -6.28 -9.68 -8.49
CA PRO A 82 -4.90 -10.16 -8.60
C PRO A 82 -4.52 -10.32 -10.06
N GLU A 83 -3.33 -9.89 -10.40
CA GLU A 83 -2.83 -10.12 -11.75
C GLU A 83 -2.35 -11.55 -11.87
N PRO A 84 -2.52 -12.16 -13.04
CA PRO A 84 -1.96 -13.48 -13.25
C PRO A 84 -0.46 -13.46 -13.01
N ALA A 85 0.06 -14.55 -12.46
CA ALA A 85 1.48 -14.60 -12.13
C ALA A 85 2.36 -14.32 -13.35
N THR A 86 1.90 -14.69 -14.53
CA THR A 86 2.67 -14.48 -15.74
C THR A 86 2.79 -13.03 -16.13
N LEU A 87 1.91 -12.17 -15.60
CA LEU A 87 1.95 -10.75 -15.91
C LEU A 87 2.60 -9.93 -14.81
N ARG A 88 2.95 -10.55 -13.71
CA ARG A 88 3.63 -9.82 -12.64
C ARG A 88 5.10 -9.67 -13.01
N LEU A 89 5.61 -8.48 -12.76
CA LEU A 89 7.01 -8.25 -13.04
C LEU A 89 7.87 -9.09 -12.13
N PRO A 90 8.82 -9.84 -12.68
CA PRO A 90 9.70 -10.61 -11.82
C PRO A 90 10.64 -9.68 -11.12
N LEU A 91 10.95 -10.06 -9.87
CA LEU A 91 11.90 -9.33 -9.17
C LEU A 91 13.11 -10.07 -9.31
N ALA A 92 13.91 -9.88 -9.95
CA ALA A 92 15.08 -10.59 -10.06
C ALA A 92 14.75 -11.94 -10.41
N ALA A 93 15.22 -12.46 -11.17
CA ALA A 93 15.00 -13.68 -11.77
C ALA A 93 14.70 -14.79 -10.83
N GLY A 94 14.43 -14.56 -9.82
CA GLY A 94 14.25 -15.64 -8.91
C GLY A 94 12.93 -16.04 -8.59
#